data_3f350fc24fa1063a4e0af96120a50299
#
_entry.id   3f350fc24fa1063a4e0af96120a50299
#
_cell.length_a   1.000
_cell.length_b   1.000
_cell.length_c   1.000
_cell.angle_alpha   90.00
_cell.angle_beta   90.00
_cell.angle_gamma   90.00
#
_symmetry.space_group_name_H-M   'P 1'
#
loop_
_entity.id
_entity.type
_entity.pdbx_description
1 polymer ?
#
loop_
_entity_poly.entity_id
_entity_poly.type
_entity_poly.pdbx_seq_one_letter_code
_entity_poly.pdbx_strand_id
1 'polypeptide(L)'
;MAGHPGASSLLAAALLAAAAGSVAQGPPYKAEIRDLQATILDLKGLPSDASGGISDLTSQIDGLAARHEGLSVRQDKNAVTVSMLGDVLFDFDKAAIRPAAEPTLRDIASLVKSSSAGVVTIEGHTDSKGSASYNKELSLRRAKAVAQWLASQGVDPARLSTKGLGDTRPVQPNKLANGADNPQGRAQNRRVEFVLPKR
;
A
#
# COMPACT_ATOMS: atom_id res chain seq x y z
N MET A 1 33.58 0.58 81.67
CA MET A 1 32.33 0.30 82.46
C MET A 1 31.21 0.49 81.46
N ALA A 2 30.68 -0.60 80.98
CA ALA A 2 29.36 -1.09 81.25
C ALA A 2 28.28 -0.12 80.71
N GLY A 3 27.36 -0.44 79.90
CA GLY A 3 26.59 -1.60 79.65
C GLY A 3 25.65 -1.36 78.47
N HIS A 4 25.33 -2.40 77.84
CA HIS A 4 24.13 -2.58 77.00
C HIS A 4 22.87 -2.61 77.92
N PRO A 5 21.62 -2.60 77.39
CA PRO A 5 21.13 -3.20 76.13
C PRO A 5 19.86 -2.50 75.56
N GLY A 6 19.39 -3.08 74.47
CA GLY A 6 17.97 -3.34 74.30
C GLY A 6 17.38 -2.73 72.99
N ALA A 7 17.28 -3.49 72.07
CA ALA A 7 16.16 -4.29 71.60
C ALA A 7 15.13 -3.59 70.68
N SER A 8 14.91 -4.28 69.62
CA SER A 8 13.64 -4.53 68.83
C SER A 8 13.27 -3.56 67.75
N SER A 9 13.55 -3.99 66.57
CA SER A 9 12.56 -4.55 65.62
C SER A 9 11.47 -3.59 65.14
N LEU A 10 11.48 -3.28 63.93
CA LEU A 10 10.36 -3.66 63.03
C LEU A 10 10.72 -3.41 61.57
N LEU A 11 10.74 -4.49 60.82
CA LEU A 11 10.74 -4.51 59.36
C LEU A 11 9.56 -3.71 58.84
N ALA A 12 9.82 -2.80 57.92
CA ALA A 12 8.81 -2.38 56.97
C ALA A 12 9.39 -2.61 55.58
N ALA A 13 9.05 -3.77 55.00
CA ALA A 13 9.31 -4.06 53.61
C ALA A 13 8.38 -3.21 52.74
N ALA A 14 8.93 -2.16 52.14
CA ALA A 14 8.23 -1.43 51.08
C ALA A 14 8.32 -2.25 49.80
N LEU A 15 7.20 -2.87 49.43
CA LEU A 15 6.99 -3.54 48.15
C LEU A 15 6.97 -2.47 47.06
N LEU A 16 8.08 -2.34 46.30
CA LEU A 16 8.09 -1.55 45.07
C LEU A 16 7.43 -2.39 43.96
N ALA A 17 6.14 -2.17 43.75
CA ALA A 17 5.44 -2.72 42.59
C ALA A 17 5.94 -2.01 41.34
N ALA A 18 6.83 -2.65 40.61
CA ALA A 18 7.18 -2.25 39.25
C ALA A 18 5.95 -2.46 38.37
N ALA A 19 5.26 -1.37 38.04
CA ALA A 19 4.27 -1.37 36.98
C ALA A 19 5.00 -1.59 35.64
N ALA A 20 5.08 -2.86 35.23
CA ALA A 20 5.45 -3.20 33.85
C ALA A 20 4.33 -2.65 32.95
N GLY A 21 4.62 -1.52 32.29
CA GLY A 21 3.77 -0.98 31.25
C GLY A 21 3.66 -2.00 30.13
N SER A 22 2.51 -2.64 30.04
CA SER A 22 2.13 -3.48 28.91
C SER A 22 2.13 -2.59 27.66
N VAL A 23 3.16 -2.73 26.84
CA VAL A 23 3.13 -2.21 25.48
C VAL A 23 2.08 -3.03 24.76
N ALA A 24 0.91 -2.44 24.55
CA ALA A 24 -0.13 -3.02 23.73
C ALA A 24 0.44 -3.15 22.31
N GLN A 25 0.88 -4.36 21.97
CA GLN A 25 1.15 -4.72 20.59
C GLN A 25 -0.19 -4.70 19.87
N GLY A 26 -0.36 -3.76 18.95
CA GLY A 26 -1.51 -3.75 18.06
C GLY A 26 -1.63 -5.09 17.32
N PRO A 27 -2.82 -5.49 16.91
CA PRO A 27 -3.04 -6.78 16.27
C PRO A 27 -2.17 -6.88 15.01
N PRO A 28 -1.57 -8.05 14.75
CA PRO A 28 -0.71 -8.24 13.59
C PRO A 28 -1.53 -8.01 12.31
N TYR A 29 -0.93 -7.34 11.33
CA TYR A 29 -1.46 -6.96 10.01
C TYR A 29 -2.23 -8.09 9.26
N LYS A 30 -2.07 -9.34 9.67
CA LYS A 30 -2.80 -10.50 9.13
C LYS A 30 -4.29 -10.56 9.50
N ALA A 31 -4.75 -9.80 10.49
CA ALA A 31 -6.16 -9.82 10.91
C ALA A 31 -7.07 -9.01 9.95
N GLU A 32 -6.57 -7.93 9.37
CA GLU A 32 -7.34 -7.12 8.41
C GLU A 32 -7.60 -7.82 7.07
N ILE A 33 -6.70 -8.76 6.68
CA ILE A 33 -6.88 -9.55 5.44
C ILE A 33 -8.02 -10.56 5.57
N ARG A 34 -8.34 -11.04 6.78
CA ARG A 34 -9.44 -11.98 7.00
C ARG A 34 -10.83 -11.33 6.88
N ASP A 35 -10.95 -10.08 7.28
CA ASP A 35 -12.23 -9.35 7.15
C ASP A 35 -12.53 -9.00 5.69
N LEU A 36 -11.50 -8.78 4.84
CA LEU A 36 -11.69 -8.57 3.41
C LEU A 36 -12.18 -9.82 2.66
N GLN A 37 -11.83 -11.02 3.13
CA GLN A 37 -12.35 -12.27 2.56
C GLN A 37 -13.80 -12.54 2.96
N ALA A 38 -14.23 -12.14 4.15
CA ALA A 38 -15.61 -12.29 4.60
C ALA A 38 -16.59 -11.41 3.79
N THR A 39 -16.17 -10.24 3.33
CA THR A 39 -17.01 -9.33 2.53
C THR A 39 -17.20 -9.81 1.08
N ILE A 40 -16.34 -10.72 0.58
CA ILE A 40 -16.46 -11.30 -0.77
C ILE A 40 -17.56 -12.38 -0.84
N LEU A 41 -17.93 -13.01 0.28
CA LEU A 41 -18.89 -14.10 0.31
C LEU A 41 -20.37 -13.66 0.28
N ASP A 42 -20.66 -12.36 0.40
CA ASP A 42 -22.04 -11.83 0.45
C ASP A 42 -22.55 -11.31 -0.92
N LEU A 43 -21.84 -11.60 -2.01
CA LEU A 43 -22.23 -11.25 -3.39
C LEU A 43 -23.19 -12.29 -4.02
N LYS A 44 -24.07 -12.90 -3.25
CA LYS A 44 -25.17 -13.73 -3.76
C LYS A 44 -26.31 -12.84 -4.25
N GLY A 45 -26.29 -12.50 -5.54
CA GLY A 45 -27.41 -11.77 -6.15
C GLY A 45 -27.12 -11.05 -7.46
N LEU A 46 -25.90 -11.16 -8.01
CA LEU A 46 -25.62 -10.63 -9.35
C LEU A 46 -25.97 -11.67 -10.43
N PRO A 47 -26.46 -11.24 -11.61
CA PRO A 47 -26.67 -12.16 -12.74
C PRO A 47 -25.37 -12.91 -13.06
N SER A 48 -25.46 -14.19 -13.36
CA SER A 48 -24.32 -15.10 -13.53
C SER A 48 -23.35 -14.70 -14.66
N ASP A 49 -23.76 -13.91 -15.59
CA ASP A 49 -22.99 -13.37 -16.70
C ASP A 49 -22.17 -12.11 -16.35
N ALA A 50 -22.64 -11.32 -15.36
CA ALA A 50 -21.87 -10.19 -14.83
C ALA A 50 -20.84 -10.62 -13.76
N SER A 51 -21.09 -11.72 -13.05
CA SER A 51 -20.20 -12.22 -11.98
C SER A 51 -18.96 -12.94 -12.51
N GLY A 52 -19.03 -13.56 -13.69
CA GLY A 52 -17.89 -14.31 -14.28
C GLY A 52 -16.68 -13.43 -14.57
N GLY A 53 -16.90 -12.26 -15.15
CA GLY A 53 -15.80 -11.36 -15.51
C GLY A 53 -15.13 -10.67 -14.31
N ILE A 54 -15.87 -10.40 -13.23
CA ILE A 54 -15.35 -9.71 -12.03
C ILE A 54 -14.62 -10.71 -11.12
N SER A 55 -15.15 -11.93 -10.96
CA SER A 55 -14.52 -12.98 -10.17
C SER A 55 -13.21 -13.46 -10.81
N ASP A 56 -13.17 -13.55 -12.15
CA ASP A 56 -11.96 -13.91 -12.88
C ASP A 56 -10.88 -12.82 -12.76
N LEU A 57 -11.23 -11.56 -12.93
CA LEU A 57 -10.33 -10.43 -12.73
C LEU A 57 -9.79 -10.38 -11.30
N THR A 58 -10.63 -10.63 -10.30
CA THR A 58 -10.23 -10.66 -8.88
C THR A 58 -9.22 -11.77 -8.61
N SER A 59 -9.50 -12.98 -9.10
CA SER A 59 -8.59 -14.14 -8.91
C SER A 59 -7.24 -13.91 -9.59
N GLN A 60 -7.22 -13.32 -10.78
CA GLN A 60 -5.97 -12.97 -11.47
C GLN A 60 -5.16 -11.93 -10.70
N ILE A 61 -5.82 -10.94 -10.12
CA ILE A 61 -5.20 -9.86 -9.35
C ILE A 61 -4.66 -10.37 -8.01
N ASP A 62 -5.40 -11.21 -7.30
CA ASP A 62 -4.95 -11.82 -6.05
C ASP A 62 -3.73 -12.73 -6.28
N GLY A 63 -3.74 -13.50 -7.37
CA GLY A 63 -2.59 -14.28 -7.82
C GLY A 63 -1.38 -13.41 -8.20
N LEU A 64 -1.61 -12.20 -8.70
CA LEU A 64 -0.55 -11.25 -9.02
C LEU A 64 0.10 -10.68 -7.73
N ALA A 65 -0.71 -10.25 -6.77
CA ALA A 65 -0.23 -9.72 -5.50
C ALA A 65 0.57 -10.75 -4.69
N ALA A 66 0.19 -12.02 -4.77
CA ALA A 66 0.91 -13.11 -4.10
C ALA A 66 2.30 -13.39 -4.70
N ARG A 67 2.52 -13.07 -5.97
CA ARG A 67 3.78 -13.35 -6.69
C ARG A 67 4.79 -12.20 -6.66
N HIS A 68 4.34 -10.97 -6.40
CA HIS A 68 5.18 -9.79 -6.52
C HIS A 68 5.22 -8.99 -5.22
N GLU A 69 6.41 -8.87 -4.66
CA GLU A 69 6.67 -8.03 -3.50
C GLU A 69 6.44 -6.53 -3.82
N GLY A 70 5.84 -5.79 -2.88
CA GLY A 70 5.56 -4.36 -3.08
C GLY A 70 4.33 -4.07 -3.94
N LEU A 71 3.54 -5.10 -4.29
CA LEU A 71 2.25 -4.98 -4.92
C LEU A 71 1.14 -5.10 -3.88
N SER A 72 0.13 -4.25 -3.96
CA SER A 72 -1.09 -4.34 -3.15
C SER A 72 -2.32 -4.08 -3.99
N VAL A 73 -3.44 -4.66 -3.59
CA VAL A 73 -4.71 -4.56 -4.31
C VAL A 73 -5.78 -4.03 -3.38
N ARG A 74 -6.57 -3.11 -3.89
CA ARG A 74 -7.76 -2.59 -3.23
C ARG A 74 -8.94 -2.65 -4.19
N GLN A 75 -10.04 -3.16 -3.71
CA GLN A 75 -11.29 -3.16 -4.47
C GLN A 75 -12.30 -2.21 -3.81
N ASP A 76 -12.97 -1.43 -4.63
CA ASP A 76 -14.14 -0.68 -4.24
C ASP A 76 -15.32 -0.99 -5.19
N LYS A 77 -16.45 -0.30 -4.99
CA LYS A 77 -17.68 -0.55 -5.78
C LYS A 77 -17.48 -0.28 -7.28
N ASN A 78 -16.60 0.65 -7.63
CA ASN A 78 -16.48 1.19 -8.99
C ASN A 78 -15.19 0.81 -9.70
N ALA A 79 -14.16 0.40 -8.95
CA ALA A 79 -12.85 0.13 -9.51
C ALA A 79 -12.07 -0.94 -8.72
N VAL A 80 -11.11 -1.54 -9.39
CA VAL A 80 -10.02 -2.29 -8.77
C VAL A 80 -8.75 -1.46 -8.92
N THR A 81 -8.06 -1.21 -7.82
CA THR A 81 -6.81 -0.46 -7.79
C THR A 81 -5.66 -1.40 -7.45
N VAL A 82 -4.73 -1.52 -8.36
CA VAL A 82 -3.45 -2.22 -8.14
C VAL A 82 -2.40 -1.16 -7.84
N SER A 83 -1.76 -1.24 -6.67
CA SER A 83 -0.72 -0.29 -6.26
C SER A 83 0.64 -0.98 -6.25
N MET A 84 1.65 -0.31 -6.81
CA MET A 84 3.04 -0.76 -6.83
C MET A 84 3.94 0.29 -6.19
N LEU A 85 4.80 -0.13 -5.27
CA LEU A 85 5.71 0.77 -4.58
C LEU A 85 6.67 1.46 -5.56
N GLY A 86 6.86 2.76 -5.39
CA GLY A 86 7.72 3.58 -6.23
C GLY A 86 9.19 3.17 -6.16
N ASP A 87 9.65 2.71 -4.99
CA ASP A 87 11.04 2.28 -4.77
C ASP A 87 11.36 0.95 -5.48
N VAL A 88 10.34 0.15 -5.81
CA VAL A 88 10.45 -1.04 -6.67
C VAL A 88 10.54 -0.61 -8.15
N LEU A 89 9.74 0.39 -8.54
CA LEU A 89 9.63 0.86 -9.93
C LEU A 89 10.79 1.73 -10.39
N PHE A 90 11.28 2.61 -9.51
CA PHE A 90 12.20 3.69 -9.88
C PHE A 90 13.34 3.83 -8.87
N ASP A 91 14.48 4.30 -9.35
CA ASP A 91 15.50 4.82 -8.48
C ASP A 91 15.07 6.15 -7.85
N PHE A 92 15.77 6.54 -6.78
CA PHE A 92 15.52 7.82 -6.11
C PHE A 92 15.55 8.97 -7.12
N ASP A 93 14.51 9.79 -7.07
CA ASP A 93 14.35 10.99 -7.92
C ASP A 93 14.28 10.74 -9.44
N LYS A 94 14.18 9.49 -9.87
CA LYS A 94 14.08 9.12 -11.29
C LYS A 94 12.66 8.69 -11.68
N ALA A 95 12.40 8.72 -12.99
CA ALA A 95 11.21 8.19 -13.63
C ALA A 95 11.55 7.06 -14.63
N ALA A 96 12.83 6.68 -14.77
CA ALA A 96 13.23 5.52 -15.56
C ALA A 96 12.85 4.23 -14.81
N ILE A 97 12.14 3.34 -15.48
CA ILE A 97 11.72 2.06 -14.91
C ILE A 97 12.95 1.17 -14.68
N ARG A 98 13.03 0.58 -13.51
CA ARG A 98 14.09 -0.35 -13.15
C ARG A 98 13.86 -1.71 -13.83
N PRO A 99 14.90 -2.36 -14.37
CA PRO A 99 14.75 -3.69 -14.98
C PRO A 99 14.10 -4.72 -14.05
N ALA A 100 14.37 -4.63 -12.75
CA ALA A 100 13.77 -5.52 -11.74
C ALA A 100 12.24 -5.40 -11.63
N ALA A 101 11.64 -4.27 -12.05
CA ALA A 101 10.20 -4.06 -12.04
C ALA A 101 9.48 -4.62 -13.28
N GLU A 102 10.22 -4.91 -14.35
CA GLU A 102 9.63 -5.33 -15.63
C GLU A 102 8.79 -6.62 -15.54
N PRO A 103 9.18 -7.68 -14.81
CA PRO A 103 8.33 -8.86 -14.70
C PRO A 103 6.94 -8.53 -14.14
N THR A 104 6.89 -7.74 -13.06
CA THR A 104 5.63 -7.30 -12.46
C THR A 104 4.80 -6.46 -13.42
N LEU A 105 5.44 -5.54 -14.13
CA LEU A 105 4.76 -4.71 -15.12
C LEU A 105 4.25 -5.52 -16.33
N ARG A 106 4.92 -6.60 -16.76
CA ARG A 106 4.42 -7.52 -17.81
C ARG A 106 3.14 -8.20 -17.37
N ASP A 107 3.09 -8.65 -16.13
CA ASP A 107 1.89 -9.28 -15.59
C ASP A 107 0.74 -8.26 -15.50
N ILE A 108 1.02 -7.02 -15.07
CA ILE A 108 0.04 -5.93 -15.10
C ILE A 108 -0.41 -5.62 -16.54
N ALA A 109 0.50 -5.60 -17.52
CA ALA A 109 0.14 -5.40 -18.92
C ALA A 109 -0.80 -6.51 -19.43
N SER A 110 -0.52 -7.77 -19.05
CA SER A 110 -1.36 -8.92 -19.39
C SER A 110 -2.75 -8.80 -18.76
N LEU A 111 -2.81 -8.41 -17.49
CA LEU A 111 -4.06 -8.14 -16.79
C LEU A 111 -4.89 -7.04 -17.48
N VAL A 112 -4.26 -5.92 -17.84
CA VAL A 112 -4.94 -4.82 -18.53
C VAL A 112 -5.45 -5.27 -19.91
N LYS A 113 -4.69 -6.07 -20.64
CA LYS A 113 -5.09 -6.59 -21.96
C LYS A 113 -6.26 -7.56 -21.87
N SER A 114 -6.26 -8.47 -20.89
CA SER A 114 -7.32 -9.46 -20.70
C SER A 114 -8.58 -8.86 -20.07
N SER A 115 -8.45 -7.74 -19.35
CA SER A 115 -9.59 -7.11 -18.70
C SER A 115 -10.53 -6.43 -19.69
N SER A 116 -11.84 -6.54 -19.46
CA SER A 116 -12.86 -5.75 -20.14
C SER A 116 -12.97 -4.31 -19.58
N ALA A 117 -12.11 -3.93 -18.64
CA ALA A 117 -12.04 -2.58 -18.10
C ALA A 117 -11.90 -1.56 -19.23
N GLY A 118 -12.56 -0.42 -19.10
CA GLY A 118 -12.43 0.69 -20.02
C GLY A 118 -11.03 1.32 -19.98
N VAL A 119 -10.96 2.64 -19.85
CA VAL A 119 -9.68 3.35 -19.71
C VAL A 119 -9.10 3.11 -18.31
N VAL A 120 -7.91 2.54 -18.25
CA VAL A 120 -7.14 2.37 -17.02
C VAL A 120 -6.41 3.67 -16.71
N THR A 121 -6.61 4.19 -15.50
CA THR A 121 -5.90 5.40 -15.05
C THR A 121 -4.66 5.00 -14.25
N ILE A 122 -3.50 5.51 -14.67
CA ILE A 122 -2.22 5.34 -13.98
C ILE A 122 -1.98 6.61 -13.15
N GLU A 123 -2.04 6.48 -11.82
CA GLU A 123 -1.90 7.59 -10.88
C GLU A 123 -0.54 7.50 -10.18
N GLY A 124 0.30 8.53 -10.36
CA GLY A 124 1.57 8.65 -9.67
C GLY A 124 1.42 9.42 -8.37
N HIS A 125 2.09 8.95 -7.32
CA HIS A 125 2.11 9.55 -5.99
C HIS A 125 3.53 9.72 -5.47
N THR A 126 3.74 10.69 -4.60
CA THR A 126 4.99 10.93 -3.86
C THR A 126 4.73 10.95 -2.36
N ASP A 127 5.78 10.97 -1.59
CA ASP A 127 5.71 11.39 -0.19
C ASP A 127 5.72 12.93 -0.08
N SER A 128 5.70 13.45 1.15
CA SER A 128 5.65 14.88 1.44
C SER A 128 6.99 15.60 1.39
N LYS A 129 8.07 14.98 0.90
CA LYS A 129 9.38 15.64 0.75
C LYS A 129 9.42 16.40 -0.58
N GLY A 130 9.94 17.63 -0.53
CA GLY A 130 9.99 18.52 -1.69
C GLY A 130 8.79 19.48 -1.78
N SER A 131 8.77 20.30 -2.83
CA SER A 131 7.65 21.21 -3.08
C SER A 131 6.46 20.47 -3.73
N ALA A 132 5.24 20.95 -3.48
CA ALA A 132 4.04 20.36 -4.08
C ALA A 132 4.07 20.37 -5.61
N SER A 133 4.61 21.43 -6.23
CA SER A 133 4.77 21.52 -7.69
C SER A 133 5.74 20.47 -8.22
N TYR A 134 6.89 20.33 -7.58
CA TYR A 134 7.88 19.31 -7.92
C TYR A 134 7.31 17.90 -7.79
N ASN A 135 6.64 17.59 -6.68
CA ASN A 135 6.03 16.30 -6.42
C ASN A 135 4.95 15.96 -7.46
N LYS A 136 4.15 16.94 -7.84
CA LYS A 136 3.14 16.78 -8.88
C LYS A 136 3.77 16.45 -10.24
N GLU A 137 4.82 17.14 -10.60
CA GLU A 137 5.52 16.92 -11.86
C GLU A 137 6.25 15.57 -11.86
N LEU A 138 7.00 15.22 -10.80
CA LEU A 138 7.68 13.93 -10.68
C LEU A 138 6.70 12.77 -10.77
N SER A 139 5.58 12.85 -10.05
CA SER A 139 4.55 11.82 -10.08
C SER A 139 3.91 11.66 -11.47
N LEU A 140 3.70 12.76 -12.20
CA LEU A 140 3.20 12.71 -13.57
C LEU A 140 4.22 12.10 -14.54
N ARG A 141 5.51 12.46 -14.42
CA ARG A 141 6.59 11.84 -15.24
C ARG A 141 6.64 10.33 -15.02
N ARG A 142 6.53 9.87 -13.77
CA ARG A 142 6.49 8.44 -13.41
C ARG A 142 5.29 7.73 -13.99
N ALA A 143 4.09 8.30 -13.85
CA ALA A 143 2.87 7.74 -14.45
C ALA A 143 2.98 7.62 -15.99
N LYS A 144 3.54 8.64 -16.66
CA LYS A 144 3.77 8.62 -18.11
C LYS A 144 4.79 7.56 -18.51
N ALA A 145 5.89 7.39 -17.78
CA ALA A 145 6.88 6.37 -18.05
C ALA A 145 6.28 4.95 -17.98
N VAL A 146 5.44 4.70 -16.97
CA VAL A 146 4.71 3.43 -16.85
C VAL A 146 3.72 3.24 -18.01
N ALA A 147 2.94 4.26 -18.38
CA ALA A 147 2.02 4.18 -19.50
C ALA A 147 2.74 3.86 -20.82
N GLN A 148 3.85 4.53 -21.09
CA GLN A 148 4.68 4.29 -22.28
C GLN A 148 5.23 2.86 -22.29
N TRP A 149 5.68 2.38 -21.14
CA TRP A 149 6.18 1.02 -21.01
C TRP A 149 5.06 -0.01 -21.28
N LEU A 150 3.86 0.17 -20.69
CA LEU A 150 2.70 -0.71 -20.94
C LEU A 150 2.31 -0.71 -22.42
N ALA A 151 2.33 0.46 -23.07
CA ALA A 151 2.07 0.57 -24.50
C ALA A 151 3.11 -0.20 -25.32
N SER A 152 4.40 -0.17 -24.96
CA SER A 152 5.44 -0.98 -25.60
C SER A 152 5.23 -2.49 -25.43
N GLN A 153 4.49 -2.90 -24.39
CA GLN A 153 4.08 -4.30 -24.17
C GLN A 153 2.75 -4.67 -24.86
N GLY A 154 2.26 -3.81 -25.74
CA GLY A 154 1.06 -4.07 -26.55
C GLY A 154 -0.27 -3.74 -25.86
N VAL A 155 -0.26 -2.92 -24.81
CA VAL A 155 -1.50 -2.31 -24.29
C VAL A 155 -1.87 -1.14 -25.19
N ASP A 156 -3.11 -1.07 -25.67
CA ASP A 156 -3.59 0.03 -26.50
C ASP A 156 -3.44 1.38 -25.74
N PRO A 157 -2.70 2.35 -26.29
CA PRO A 157 -2.55 3.67 -25.65
C PRO A 157 -3.86 4.39 -25.39
N ALA A 158 -4.90 4.16 -26.21
CA ALA A 158 -6.24 4.73 -26.00
C ALA A 158 -6.90 4.23 -24.69
N ARG A 159 -6.45 3.10 -24.17
CA ARG A 159 -6.90 2.54 -22.87
C ARG A 159 -6.09 3.06 -21.69
N LEU A 160 -5.12 3.93 -21.88
CA LEU A 160 -4.24 4.40 -20.81
C LEU A 160 -4.44 5.90 -20.59
N SER A 161 -4.69 6.29 -19.35
CA SER A 161 -4.73 7.68 -18.89
C SER A 161 -3.71 7.87 -17.78
N THR A 162 -3.10 9.05 -17.67
CA THR A 162 -2.07 9.33 -16.66
C THR A 162 -2.42 10.53 -15.81
N LYS A 163 -2.20 10.43 -14.50
CA LYS A 163 -2.34 11.54 -13.54
C LYS A 163 -1.15 11.59 -12.60
N GLY A 164 -0.63 12.79 -12.36
CA GLY A 164 0.32 13.05 -11.30
C GLY A 164 -0.43 13.68 -10.13
N LEU A 165 -0.44 13.02 -8.99
CA LEU A 165 -1.15 13.48 -7.79
C LEU A 165 -0.20 14.04 -6.73
N GLY A 166 1.12 13.86 -6.90
CA GLY A 166 2.10 14.29 -5.92
C GLY A 166 1.81 13.69 -4.55
N ASP A 167 1.90 14.48 -3.52
CA ASP A 167 1.69 14.12 -2.11
C ASP A 167 0.26 14.38 -1.60
N THR A 168 -0.70 14.67 -2.50
CA THR A 168 -2.06 15.08 -2.12
C THR A 168 -2.94 13.95 -1.61
N ARG A 169 -2.57 12.68 -1.86
CA ARG A 169 -3.34 11.49 -1.44
C ARG A 169 -2.45 10.47 -0.71
N PRO A 170 -2.00 10.78 0.52
CA PRO A 170 -1.22 9.83 1.31
C PRO A 170 -2.08 8.65 1.74
N VAL A 171 -1.53 7.43 1.70
CA VAL A 171 -2.14 6.21 2.23
C VAL A 171 -1.66 5.92 3.65
N GLN A 172 -0.53 6.53 4.04
CA GLN A 172 0.00 6.48 5.39
C GLN A 172 0.45 7.86 5.85
N PRO A 173 0.43 8.15 7.16
CA PRO A 173 0.96 9.40 7.67
C PRO A 173 2.44 9.57 7.31
N ASN A 174 2.82 10.74 6.81
CA ASN A 174 4.24 11.08 6.54
C ASN A 174 5.02 11.40 7.82
N LYS A 175 4.32 11.63 8.95
CA LYS A 175 4.86 11.87 10.28
C LYS A 175 4.20 10.96 11.29
N LEU A 176 4.93 10.57 12.33
CA LEU A 176 4.41 9.86 13.48
C LEU A 176 3.53 10.78 14.35
N ALA A 177 2.76 10.22 15.27
CA ALA A 177 1.88 10.98 16.16
C ALA A 177 2.64 12.01 17.04
N ASN A 178 3.90 11.75 17.34
CA ASN A 178 4.78 12.68 18.07
C ASN A 178 5.42 13.76 17.17
N GLY A 179 5.04 13.85 15.88
CA GLY A 179 5.57 14.81 14.92
C GLY A 179 6.88 14.40 14.25
N ALA A 180 7.53 13.31 14.69
CA ALA A 180 8.76 12.80 14.07
C ALA A 180 8.52 12.29 12.66
N ASP A 181 9.57 12.21 11.85
CA ASP A 181 9.50 11.66 10.49
C ASP A 181 9.05 10.20 10.51
N ASN A 182 8.23 9.82 9.53
CA ASN A 182 7.77 8.44 9.32
C ASN A 182 8.29 7.89 7.99
N PRO A 183 9.52 7.37 7.92
CA PRO A 183 10.09 6.86 6.68
C PRO A 183 9.29 5.71 6.07
N GLN A 184 8.70 4.84 6.90
CA GLN A 184 7.88 3.72 6.44
C GLN A 184 6.58 4.20 5.79
N GLY A 185 5.88 5.15 6.42
CA GLY A 185 4.68 5.76 5.83
C GLY A 185 5.00 6.48 4.52
N ARG A 186 6.12 7.20 4.47
CA ARG A 186 6.58 7.85 3.23
C ARG A 186 6.89 6.86 2.12
N ALA A 187 7.50 5.71 2.43
CA ALA A 187 7.78 4.67 1.44
C ALA A 187 6.48 4.14 0.80
N GLN A 188 5.42 3.97 1.59
CA GLN A 188 4.11 3.56 1.08
C GLN A 188 3.40 4.65 0.28
N ASN A 189 3.65 5.92 0.60
CA ASN A 189 3.10 7.04 -0.17
C ASN A 189 3.76 7.18 -1.55
N ARG A 190 5.06 6.83 -1.70
CA ARG A 190 5.73 6.76 -2.99
C ARG A 190 5.27 5.52 -3.75
N ARG A 191 4.26 5.65 -4.61
CA ARG A 191 3.65 4.54 -5.34
C ARG A 191 3.10 4.96 -6.69
N VAL A 192 2.82 3.99 -7.52
CA VAL A 192 1.98 4.13 -8.72
C VAL A 192 0.77 3.24 -8.57
N GLU A 193 -0.40 3.78 -8.82
CA GLU A 193 -1.67 3.06 -8.81
C GLU A 193 -2.20 2.87 -10.23
N PHE A 194 -2.69 1.67 -10.51
CA PHE A 194 -3.40 1.31 -11.73
C PHE A 194 -4.87 1.17 -11.36
N VAL A 195 -5.70 2.11 -11.76
CA VAL A 195 -7.13 2.15 -11.45
C VAL A 195 -7.91 1.57 -12.63
N LEU A 196 -8.43 0.35 -12.46
CA LEU A 196 -9.22 -0.37 -13.44
C LEU A 196 -10.71 -0.19 -13.10
N PRO A 197 -11.50 0.52 -13.92
CA PRO A 197 -12.93 0.69 -13.66
C PRO A 197 -13.64 -0.66 -13.79
N LYS A 198 -14.55 -0.95 -12.85
CA LYS A 198 -15.54 -2.03 -12.97
C LYS A 198 -16.65 -1.55 -13.91
N ARG A 199 -17.06 -2.41 -14.82
CA ARG A 199 -18.25 -2.19 -15.66
C ARG A 199 -19.50 -2.70 -14.97
#